data_662c13953971f2d3e00b7eb52b6b0362
#
_entry.id   662c13953971f2d3e00b7eb52b6b0362
#
_cell.length_a   1.000
_cell.length_b   1.000
_cell.length_c   1.000
_cell.angle_alpha   90.00
_cell.angle_beta   90.00
_cell.angle_gamma   90.00
#
_symmetry.space_group_name_H-M   'P 1'
#
loop_
_entity.id
_entity.type
_entity.pdbx_description
1 polymer ?
#
loop_
_entity_poly.entity_id
_entity_poly.type
_entity_poly.pdbx_seq_one_letter_code
_entity_poly.pdbx_strand_id
1 'polypeptide(L)'
;MAANIKAGIAAEIPHLQEKYGRVPHLVVILIGNDPASESYVRGKAKASELVGITNTTIRKPVETTEEELLSLIYQLNRDDKVDGILVQLPLPDHINEPTIVAAISPEKDVDGFHPLNLAALYQNRPCILPCTPKGIIRMLKAANVSIEGKRAVVVGRSNIVGMPVARLLMNENATVTIAHSHTINLAEITRQAEILVVATGHAHLITEDMVSDGVVVIDVGISRNPQTGKLVGDVDFDNVAAKASVITPVPGGVGPMTICSLMENTVECFINRMKFKKNY
;
A
#
# COMPACT_ATOMS: atom_id res chain seq x y z
N MET A 1 -15.12 -3.84 -6.41
CA MET A 1 -13.96 -3.17 -7.01
C MET A 1 -12.75 -4.09 -7.09
N ALA A 2 -12.16 -4.54 -5.99
CA ALA A 2 -10.96 -5.38 -5.99
C ALA A 2 -11.06 -6.63 -6.89
N ALA A 3 -12.21 -7.28 -6.94
CA ALA A 3 -12.46 -8.44 -7.82
C ALA A 3 -12.33 -8.07 -9.31
N ASN A 4 -12.92 -6.94 -9.72
CA ASN A 4 -12.87 -6.49 -11.12
C ASN A 4 -11.44 -6.13 -11.56
N ILE A 5 -10.66 -5.51 -10.66
CA ILE A 5 -9.24 -5.19 -10.93
C ILE A 5 -8.45 -6.47 -11.14
N LYS A 6 -8.60 -7.45 -10.25
CA LYS A 6 -7.92 -8.75 -10.39
C LYS A 6 -8.34 -9.48 -11.67
N ALA A 7 -9.62 -9.44 -12.03
CA ALA A 7 -10.08 -10.01 -13.29
C ALA A 7 -9.44 -9.32 -14.52
N GLY A 8 -9.28 -7.98 -14.47
CA GLY A 8 -8.55 -7.24 -15.52
C GLY A 8 -7.10 -7.67 -15.64
N ILE A 9 -6.39 -7.78 -14.51
CA ILE A 9 -5.00 -8.27 -14.50
C ILE A 9 -4.93 -9.70 -15.05
N ALA A 10 -5.81 -10.60 -14.57
CA ALA A 10 -5.84 -11.99 -15.01
C ALA A 10 -6.06 -12.12 -16.55
N ALA A 11 -6.85 -11.23 -17.12
CA ALA A 11 -7.07 -11.19 -18.58
C ALA A 11 -5.83 -10.70 -19.36
N GLU A 12 -4.97 -9.89 -18.74
CA GLU A 12 -3.75 -9.37 -19.37
C GLU A 12 -2.60 -10.39 -19.35
N ILE A 13 -2.49 -11.24 -18.32
CA ILE A 13 -1.36 -12.16 -18.14
C ILE A 13 -1.12 -13.08 -19.33
N PRO A 14 -2.13 -13.73 -19.98
CA PRO A 14 -1.89 -14.57 -21.14
C PRO A 14 -1.23 -13.82 -22.31
N HIS A 15 -1.63 -12.56 -22.56
CA HIS A 15 -1.04 -11.72 -23.60
C HIS A 15 0.42 -11.36 -23.28
N LEU A 16 0.73 -11.13 -21.99
CA LEU A 16 2.12 -10.91 -21.57
C LEU A 16 2.96 -12.17 -21.75
N GLN A 17 2.43 -13.34 -21.42
CA GLN A 17 3.11 -14.62 -21.62
C GLN A 17 3.36 -14.89 -23.09
N GLU A 18 2.40 -14.65 -23.99
CA GLU A 18 2.59 -14.78 -25.43
C GLU A 18 3.67 -13.82 -25.94
N LYS A 19 3.63 -12.57 -25.51
CA LYS A 19 4.54 -11.50 -25.98
C LYS A 19 5.97 -11.64 -25.50
N TYR A 20 6.17 -12.12 -24.24
CA TYR A 20 7.46 -12.11 -23.54
C TYR A 20 7.99 -13.52 -23.18
N GLY A 21 7.23 -14.58 -23.48
CA GLY A 21 7.60 -15.97 -23.23
C GLY A 21 7.47 -16.40 -21.76
N ARG A 22 7.06 -15.52 -20.85
CA ARG A 22 6.87 -15.79 -19.42
C ARG A 22 5.88 -14.85 -18.78
N VAL A 23 5.41 -15.20 -17.59
CA VAL A 23 4.55 -14.33 -16.75
C VAL A 23 5.40 -13.54 -15.73
N PRO A 24 4.86 -12.45 -15.14
CA PRO A 24 5.52 -11.73 -14.06
C PRO A 24 5.82 -12.64 -12.85
N HIS A 25 6.90 -12.37 -12.13
CA HIS A 25 7.31 -13.12 -10.95
C HIS A 25 7.53 -12.20 -9.75
N LEU A 26 6.73 -12.39 -8.72
CA LEU A 26 6.82 -11.72 -7.43
C LEU A 26 7.52 -12.60 -6.41
N VAL A 27 8.56 -12.08 -5.76
CA VAL A 27 9.19 -12.70 -4.59
C VAL A 27 8.82 -11.93 -3.34
N VAL A 28 8.24 -12.63 -2.37
CA VAL A 28 7.89 -12.08 -1.05
C VAL A 28 8.82 -12.70 -0.01
N ILE A 29 9.51 -11.86 0.76
CA ILE A 29 10.39 -12.29 1.85
C ILE A 29 9.67 -12.02 3.17
N LEU A 30 9.59 -13.03 4.03
CA LEU A 30 9.04 -12.96 5.37
C LEU A 30 10.09 -13.36 6.39
N ILE A 31 10.36 -12.50 7.37
CA ILE A 31 11.26 -12.75 8.49
C ILE A 31 10.45 -13.01 9.74
N GLY A 32 10.73 -14.14 10.40
CA GLY A 32 9.98 -14.55 11.60
C GLY A 32 8.61 -15.16 11.27
N ASN A 33 7.75 -15.21 12.27
CA ASN A 33 6.47 -15.92 12.24
C ASN A 33 5.30 -15.12 12.84
N ASP A 34 5.35 -13.77 12.74
CA ASP A 34 4.26 -12.93 13.19
C ASP A 34 2.95 -13.30 12.48
N PRO A 35 1.86 -13.62 13.24
CA PRO A 35 0.61 -14.11 12.66
C PRO A 35 -0.07 -13.11 11.71
N ALA A 36 0.10 -11.80 11.94
CA ALA A 36 -0.46 -10.78 11.07
C ALA A 36 0.27 -10.77 9.73
N SER A 37 1.60 -10.72 9.76
CA SER A 37 2.47 -10.80 8.58
C SER A 37 2.23 -12.08 7.77
N GLU A 38 2.09 -13.24 8.43
CA GLU A 38 1.74 -14.51 7.79
C GLU A 38 0.39 -14.45 7.05
N SER A 39 -0.61 -13.80 7.67
CA SER A 39 -1.92 -13.63 7.04
C SER A 39 -1.85 -12.76 5.78
N TYR A 40 -1.07 -11.66 5.83
CA TYR A 40 -0.85 -10.79 4.67
C TYR A 40 -0.11 -11.51 3.54
N VAL A 41 0.96 -12.25 3.86
CA VAL A 41 1.73 -13.02 2.88
C VAL A 41 0.86 -14.08 2.21
N ARG A 42 0.01 -14.82 2.98
CA ARG A 42 -0.95 -15.76 2.38
C ARG A 42 -1.96 -15.07 1.45
N GLY A 43 -2.44 -13.88 1.84
CA GLY A 43 -3.35 -13.08 1.01
C GLY A 43 -2.70 -12.65 -0.30
N LYS A 44 -1.43 -12.24 -0.28
CA LYS A 44 -0.63 -11.86 -1.46
C LYS A 44 -0.40 -13.06 -2.38
N ALA A 45 -0.01 -14.21 -1.82
CA ALA A 45 0.20 -15.45 -2.58
C ALA A 45 -1.10 -15.90 -3.30
N LYS A 46 -2.23 -15.93 -2.57
CA LYS A 46 -3.53 -16.25 -3.16
C LYS A 46 -3.94 -15.27 -4.27
N ALA A 47 -3.66 -13.98 -4.09
CA ALA A 47 -3.96 -12.99 -5.10
C ALA A 47 -3.09 -13.17 -6.35
N SER A 48 -1.80 -13.46 -6.19
CA SER A 48 -0.87 -13.76 -7.30
C SER A 48 -1.35 -14.97 -8.11
N GLU A 49 -1.71 -16.05 -7.43
CA GLU A 49 -2.26 -17.26 -8.07
C GLU A 49 -3.54 -16.95 -8.86
N LEU A 50 -4.47 -16.19 -8.25
CA LEU A 50 -5.74 -15.84 -8.87
C LEU A 50 -5.55 -15.02 -10.17
N VAL A 51 -4.54 -14.18 -10.23
CA VAL A 51 -4.27 -13.33 -11.41
C VAL A 51 -3.26 -13.96 -12.39
N GLY A 52 -2.66 -15.11 -12.08
CA GLY A 52 -1.71 -15.78 -12.95
C GLY A 52 -0.26 -15.24 -12.86
N ILE A 53 0.09 -14.53 -11.78
CA ILE A 53 1.44 -14.09 -11.47
C ILE A 53 2.17 -15.21 -10.71
N THR A 54 3.39 -15.55 -11.12
CA THR A 54 4.24 -16.46 -10.34
C THR A 54 4.59 -15.81 -9.00
N ASN A 55 4.38 -16.55 -7.89
CA ASN A 55 4.75 -16.09 -6.56
C ASN A 55 5.71 -17.05 -5.89
N THR A 56 6.80 -16.52 -5.32
CA THR A 56 7.71 -17.26 -4.44
C THR A 56 7.74 -16.59 -3.08
N THR A 57 7.38 -17.32 -2.03
CA THR A 57 7.51 -16.84 -0.65
C THR A 57 8.75 -17.45 -0.01
N ILE A 58 9.73 -16.61 0.31
CA ILE A 58 10.94 -16.98 1.03
C ILE A 58 10.74 -16.69 2.51
N ARG A 59 10.78 -17.74 3.34
CA ARG A 59 10.66 -17.61 4.80
C ARG A 59 12.04 -17.74 5.43
N LYS A 60 12.35 -16.83 6.32
CA LYS A 60 13.58 -16.80 7.08
C LYS A 60 13.25 -16.72 8.58
N PRO A 61 14.05 -17.34 9.45
CA PRO A 61 13.85 -17.28 10.90
C PRO A 61 14.02 -15.85 11.43
N VAL A 62 13.51 -15.59 12.63
CA VAL A 62 13.55 -14.27 13.26
C VAL A 62 15.00 -13.82 13.54
N GLU A 63 15.90 -14.76 13.73
CA GLU A 63 17.34 -14.55 13.98
C GLU A 63 18.14 -14.16 12.72
N THR A 64 17.50 -14.13 11.55
CA THR A 64 18.16 -13.72 10.30
C THR A 64 18.80 -12.35 10.46
N THR A 65 20.08 -12.24 10.14
CA THR A 65 20.80 -10.98 10.26
C THR A 65 20.48 -10.03 9.10
N GLU A 66 20.73 -8.74 9.30
CA GLU A 66 20.59 -7.73 8.25
C GLU A 66 21.46 -8.07 7.03
N GLU A 67 22.70 -8.53 7.27
CA GLU A 67 23.65 -8.90 6.21
C GLU A 67 23.16 -10.09 5.36
N GLU A 68 22.57 -11.10 6.00
CA GLU A 68 21.97 -12.24 5.30
C GLU A 68 20.77 -11.80 4.45
N LEU A 69 19.92 -10.92 4.97
CA LEU A 69 18.78 -10.38 4.23
C LEU A 69 19.24 -9.51 3.06
N LEU A 70 20.23 -8.65 3.25
CA LEU A 70 20.83 -7.83 2.18
C LEU A 70 21.45 -8.72 1.09
N SER A 71 22.17 -9.77 1.47
CA SER A 71 22.76 -10.75 0.52
C SER A 71 21.67 -11.39 -0.34
N LEU A 72 20.56 -11.80 0.27
CA LEU A 72 19.41 -12.37 -0.44
C LEU A 72 18.79 -11.36 -1.41
N ILE A 73 18.58 -10.11 -0.96
CA ILE A 73 18.02 -9.05 -1.82
C ILE A 73 18.93 -8.79 -3.02
N TYR A 74 20.26 -8.71 -2.82
CA TYR A 74 21.20 -8.51 -3.93
C TYR A 74 21.21 -9.67 -4.92
N GLN A 75 21.01 -10.92 -4.48
CA GLN A 75 20.82 -12.05 -5.37
C GLN A 75 19.54 -11.90 -6.20
N LEU A 76 18.40 -11.56 -5.56
CA LEU A 76 17.13 -11.34 -6.24
C LEU A 76 17.15 -10.15 -7.19
N ASN A 77 17.88 -9.08 -6.85
CA ASN A 77 18.06 -7.94 -7.75
C ASN A 77 18.76 -8.35 -9.05
N ARG A 78 19.71 -9.30 -9.00
CA ARG A 78 20.45 -9.79 -10.18
C ARG A 78 19.72 -10.89 -10.93
N ASP A 79 18.71 -11.51 -10.33
CA ASP A 79 17.94 -12.57 -10.99
C ASP A 79 16.96 -11.97 -12.01
N ASP A 80 17.25 -12.21 -13.28
CA ASP A 80 16.44 -11.74 -14.40
C ASP A 80 15.02 -12.34 -14.46
N LYS A 81 14.79 -13.44 -13.74
CA LYS A 81 13.48 -14.08 -13.65
C LYS A 81 12.59 -13.44 -12.58
N VAL A 82 13.15 -12.63 -11.69
CA VAL A 82 12.40 -11.93 -10.63
C VAL A 82 12.06 -10.52 -11.08
N ASP A 83 10.78 -10.17 -11.09
CA ASP A 83 10.29 -8.86 -11.53
C ASP A 83 9.86 -7.94 -10.39
N GLY A 84 9.44 -8.52 -9.29
CA GLY A 84 9.08 -7.78 -8.09
C GLY A 84 9.66 -8.42 -6.83
N ILE A 85 10.15 -7.59 -5.93
CA ILE A 85 10.66 -7.98 -4.62
C ILE A 85 9.86 -7.22 -3.57
N LEU A 86 9.37 -7.95 -2.58
CA LEU A 86 8.67 -7.40 -1.43
C LEU A 86 9.25 -8.02 -0.16
N VAL A 87 9.68 -7.16 0.77
CA VAL A 87 10.01 -7.57 2.13
C VAL A 87 8.85 -7.22 3.04
N GLN A 88 8.25 -8.25 3.64
CA GLN A 88 7.07 -8.04 4.50
C GLN A 88 7.44 -7.32 5.79
N LEU A 89 6.85 -6.14 5.98
CA LEU A 89 7.00 -5.35 7.20
C LEU A 89 5.91 -5.72 8.23
N PRO A 90 6.18 -5.50 9.54
CA PRO A 90 7.44 -4.99 10.11
C PRO A 90 8.56 -6.04 10.13
N LEU A 91 9.80 -5.57 10.18
CA LEU A 91 10.97 -6.40 10.41
C LEU A 91 11.28 -6.52 11.90
N PRO A 92 12.06 -7.54 12.34
CA PRO A 92 12.61 -7.59 13.69
C PRO A 92 13.48 -6.35 14.00
N ASP A 93 13.48 -5.91 15.27
CA ASP A 93 14.12 -4.66 15.72
C ASP A 93 15.64 -4.56 15.42
N HIS A 94 16.32 -5.69 15.24
CA HIS A 94 17.75 -5.73 14.92
C HIS A 94 18.05 -5.51 13.44
N ILE A 95 17.05 -5.41 12.57
CA ILE A 95 17.20 -5.16 11.14
C ILE A 95 16.71 -3.75 10.84
N ASN A 96 17.56 -2.93 10.21
CA ASN A 96 17.21 -1.57 9.82
C ASN A 96 16.30 -1.55 8.58
N GLU A 97 15.00 -1.31 8.76
CA GLU A 97 14.00 -1.30 7.69
C GLU A 97 14.36 -0.33 6.54
N PRO A 98 14.77 0.93 6.78
CA PRO A 98 15.22 1.84 5.72
C PRO A 98 16.36 1.28 4.86
N THR A 99 17.34 0.62 5.47
CA THR A 99 18.46 -0.02 4.76
C THR A 99 17.95 -1.12 3.84
N ILE A 100 17.04 -1.97 4.32
CA ILE A 100 16.47 -3.08 3.55
C ILE A 100 15.63 -2.56 2.37
N VAL A 101 14.78 -1.58 2.61
CA VAL A 101 13.95 -0.97 1.54
C VAL A 101 14.84 -0.34 0.47
N ALA A 102 15.89 0.37 0.86
CA ALA A 102 16.81 1.01 -0.09
C ALA A 102 17.71 0.00 -0.85
N ALA A 103 17.86 -1.23 -0.37
CA ALA A 103 18.63 -2.28 -1.05
C ALA A 103 17.86 -2.96 -2.19
N ILE A 104 16.53 -2.89 -2.22
CA ILE A 104 15.72 -3.41 -3.33
C ILE A 104 15.97 -2.54 -4.57
N SER A 105 16.18 -3.14 -5.74
CA SER A 105 16.29 -2.35 -6.99
C SER A 105 14.99 -1.56 -7.24
N PRO A 106 15.06 -0.23 -7.51
CA PRO A 106 13.86 0.60 -7.73
C PRO A 106 12.90 0.06 -8.78
N GLU A 107 13.44 -0.63 -9.80
CA GLU A 107 12.67 -1.26 -10.88
C GLU A 107 11.99 -2.58 -10.47
N LYS A 108 12.32 -3.13 -9.28
CA LYS A 108 11.72 -4.32 -8.68
C LYS A 108 10.99 -4.02 -7.37
N ASP A 109 10.98 -2.75 -6.93
CA ASP A 109 10.28 -2.28 -5.74
C ASP A 109 8.76 -2.21 -5.99
N VAL A 110 8.08 -3.32 -5.79
CA VAL A 110 6.64 -3.42 -6.07
C VAL A 110 5.77 -2.77 -4.99
N ASP A 111 6.30 -2.51 -3.79
CA ASP A 111 5.60 -1.74 -2.76
C ASP A 111 5.68 -0.22 -2.99
N GLY A 112 6.65 0.24 -3.79
CA GLY A 112 6.85 1.66 -4.10
C GLY A 112 7.48 2.46 -2.96
N PHE A 113 8.25 1.80 -2.08
CA PHE A 113 8.85 2.43 -0.89
C PHE A 113 10.30 2.86 -1.09
N HIS A 114 10.94 2.42 -2.18
CA HIS A 114 12.33 2.77 -2.45
C HIS A 114 12.51 4.31 -2.53
N PRO A 115 13.55 4.88 -1.93
CA PRO A 115 13.77 6.33 -1.91
C PRO A 115 13.70 7.01 -3.28
N LEU A 116 14.18 6.36 -4.35
CA LEU A 116 14.09 6.90 -5.71
C LEU A 116 12.65 6.93 -6.24
N ASN A 117 11.82 5.92 -5.95
CA ASN A 117 10.41 5.92 -6.32
C ASN A 117 9.64 7.00 -5.57
N LEU A 118 9.90 7.14 -4.25
CA LEU A 118 9.31 8.23 -3.46
C LEU A 118 9.76 9.61 -3.95
N ALA A 119 11.05 9.80 -4.25
CA ALA A 119 11.54 11.06 -4.79
C ALA A 119 10.88 11.40 -6.15
N ALA A 120 10.71 10.42 -7.03
CA ALA A 120 10.03 10.59 -8.30
C ALA A 120 8.53 10.94 -8.11
N LEU A 121 7.84 10.31 -7.15
CA LEU A 121 6.47 10.67 -6.76
C LEU A 121 6.39 12.14 -6.32
N TYR A 122 7.30 12.60 -5.44
CA TYR A 122 7.33 13.99 -5.00
C TYR A 122 7.62 14.99 -6.13
N GLN A 123 8.36 14.58 -7.15
CA GLN A 123 8.65 15.37 -8.34
C GLN A 123 7.55 15.26 -9.43
N ASN A 124 6.48 14.53 -9.16
CA ASN A 124 5.43 14.21 -10.13
C ASN A 124 5.98 13.55 -11.42
N ARG A 125 6.96 12.65 -11.25
CA ARG A 125 7.58 11.88 -12.33
C ARG A 125 7.06 10.43 -12.32
N PRO A 126 7.05 9.73 -13.46
CA PRO A 126 6.70 8.31 -13.51
C PRO A 126 7.53 7.47 -12.54
N CYS A 127 6.86 6.66 -11.73
CA CYS A 127 7.47 5.76 -10.74
C CYS A 127 6.49 4.67 -10.34
N ILE A 128 6.98 3.65 -9.68
CA ILE A 128 6.12 2.68 -8.98
C ILE A 128 5.54 3.37 -7.74
N LEU A 129 4.22 3.50 -7.73
CA LEU A 129 3.51 4.17 -6.63
C LEU A 129 3.34 3.24 -5.43
N PRO A 130 3.43 3.76 -4.19
CA PRO A 130 3.10 3.01 -2.99
C PRO A 130 1.73 2.37 -3.07
N CYS A 131 1.64 1.07 -2.78
CA CYS A 131 0.45 0.25 -3.03
C CYS A 131 -0.82 0.78 -2.33
N THR A 132 -0.73 1.09 -1.03
CA THR A 132 -1.88 1.59 -0.26
C THR A 132 -2.34 2.97 -0.73
N PRO A 133 -1.47 3.97 -0.88
CA PRO A 133 -1.82 5.26 -1.46
C PRO A 133 -2.43 5.17 -2.86
N LYS A 134 -1.87 4.35 -3.76
CA LYS A 134 -2.43 4.08 -5.09
C LYS A 134 -3.86 3.54 -5.01
N GLY A 135 -4.08 2.58 -4.09
CA GLY A 135 -5.39 2.00 -3.84
C GLY A 135 -6.41 3.03 -3.32
N ILE A 136 -6.00 3.93 -2.43
CA ILE A 136 -6.86 4.99 -1.86
C ILE A 136 -7.35 5.95 -2.96
N ILE A 137 -6.46 6.48 -3.78
CA ILE A 137 -6.85 7.37 -4.89
C ILE A 137 -7.82 6.66 -5.84
N ARG A 138 -7.57 5.39 -6.13
CA ARG A 138 -8.48 4.60 -6.96
C ARG A 138 -9.85 4.42 -6.33
N MET A 139 -9.92 4.19 -5.02
CA MET A 139 -11.19 4.08 -4.29
C MET A 139 -11.99 5.37 -4.35
N LEU A 140 -11.35 6.51 -4.11
CA LEU A 140 -11.99 7.83 -4.20
C LEU A 140 -12.57 8.07 -5.62
N LYS A 141 -11.78 7.82 -6.66
CA LYS A 141 -12.23 7.96 -8.05
C LYS A 141 -13.39 7.01 -8.40
N ALA A 142 -13.32 5.77 -7.93
CA ALA A 142 -14.38 4.79 -8.20
C ALA A 142 -15.68 5.04 -7.41
N ALA A 143 -15.60 5.76 -6.29
CA ALA A 143 -16.76 6.27 -5.55
C ALA A 143 -17.28 7.59 -6.13
N ASN A 144 -16.76 8.06 -7.27
CA ASN A 144 -17.07 9.34 -7.91
C ASN A 144 -16.86 10.54 -6.96
N VAL A 145 -15.89 10.45 -6.05
CA VAL A 145 -15.50 11.55 -5.18
C VAL A 145 -14.65 12.53 -5.97
N SER A 146 -15.11 13.77 -6.10
CA SER A 146 -14.30 14.85 -6.63
C SER A 146 -13.17 15.16 -5.65
N ILE A 147 -11.91 15.06 -6.09
CA ILE A 147 -10.75 15.37 -5.26
C ILE A 147 -10.29 16.81 -5.49
N GLU A 148 -10.40 17.30 -6.72
CA GLU A 148 -9.97 18.62 -7.11
C GLU A 148 -10.69 19.72 -6.29
N GLY A 149 -9.90 20.64 -5.75
CA GLY A 149 -10.37 21.75 -4.94
C GLY A 149 -10.81 21.40 -3.52
N LYS A 150 -10.79 20.10 -3.14
CA LYS A 150 -11.23 19.63 -1.82
C LYS A 150 -10.18 19.85 -0.75
N ARG A 151 -10.65 20.11 0.48
CA ARG A 151 -9.83 20.10 1.68
C ARG A 151 -9.66 18.65 2.13
N ALA A 152 -8.48 18.10 1.94
CA ALA A 152 -8.14 16.78 2.40
C ALA A 152 -7.29 16.85 3.68
N VAL A 153 -7.67 16.08 4.69
CA VAL A 153 -6.86 15.91 5.91
C VAL A 153 -6.35 14.48 5.95
N VAL A 154 -5.04 14.36 6.12
CA VAL A 154 -4.37 13.06 6.31
C VAL A 154 -3.87 12.98 7.74
N VAL A 155 -4.44 12.07 8.53
CA VAL A 155 -4.00 11.79 9.89
C VAL A 155 -3.02 10.62 9.88
N GLY A 156 -1.75 10.94 10.13
CA GLY A 156 -0.61 10.04 9.98
C GLY A 156 0.40 10.58 8.96
N ARG A 157 1.70 10.42 9.27
CA ARG A 157 2.80 10.95 8.43
C ARG A 157 3.89 9.92 8.14
N SER A 158 3.53 8.65 8.11
CA SER A 158 4.49 7.59 7.74
C SER A 158 4.97 7.75 6.30
N ASN A 159 6.21 7.35 6.02
CA ASN A 159 6.76 7.39 4.67
C ASN A 159 6.13 6.37 3.72
N ILE A 160 5.44 5.37 4.27
CA ILE A 160 4.83 4.29 3.48
C ILE A 160 3.36 4.54 3.13
N VAL A 161 2.64 5.37 3.90
CA VAL A 161 1.21 5.66 3.66
C VAL A 161 0.91 7.15 3.74
N GLY A 162 1.06 7.78 4.91
CA GLY A 162 0.57 9.14 5.16
C GLY A 162 1.15 10.18 4.20
N MET A 163 2.47 10.24 4.11
CA MET A 163 3.15 11.20 3.21
C MET A 163 2.86 10.91 1.72
N PRO A 164 2.94 9.65 1.23
CA PRO A 164 2.63 9.35 -0.16
C PRO A 164 1.16 9.63 -0.53
N VAL A 165 0.18 9.31 0.33
CA VAL A 165 -1.23 9.62 0.01
C VAL A 165 -1.49 11.12 -0.01
N ALA A 166 -0.88 11.88 0.91
CA ALA A 166 -0.95 13.34 0.89
C ALA A 166 -0.42 13.90 -0.43
N ARG A 167 0.74 13.38 -0.90
CA ARG A 167 1.29 13.79 -2.20
C ARG A 167 0.38 13.44 -3.36
N LEU A 168 -0.20 12.24 -3.38
CA LEU A 168 -1.12 11.84 -4.45
C LEU A 168 -2.40 12.68 -4.45
N LEU A 169 -2.96 13.03 -3.29
CA LEU A 169 -4.10 13.94 -3.20
C LEU A 169 -3.75 15.34 -3.74
N MET A 170 -2.55 15.85 -3.46
CA MET A 170 -2.07 17.12 -4.05
C MET A 170 -1.91 17.00 -5.57
N ASN A 171 -1.46 15.86 -6.11
CA ASN A 171 -1.38 15.64 -7.55
C ASN A 171 -2.77 15.63 -8.22
N GLU A 172 -3.83 15.32 -7.47
CA GLU A 172 -5.24 15.40 -7.89
C GLU A 172 -5.86 16.78 -7.53
N ASN A 173 -5.04 17.81 -7.27
CA ASN A 173 -5.43 19.19 -6.97
C ASN A 173 -6.22 19.40 -5.67
N ALA A 174 -6.08 18.53 -4.67
CA ALA A 174 -6.60 18.78 -3.33
C ALA A 174 -5.71 19.76 -2.54
N THR A 175 -6.32 20.52 -1.64
CA THR A 175 -5.61 21.25 -0.57
C THR A 175 -5.43 20.29 0.61
N VAL A 176 -4.17 19.92 0.94
CA VAL A 176 -3.89 18.86 1.90
C VAL A 176 -3.30 19.42 3.19
N THR A 177 -3.90 19.02 4.32
CA THR A 177 -3.36 19.19 5.67
C THR A 177 -2.92 17.85 6.22
N ILE A 178 -1.70 17.76 6.78
CA ILE A 178 -1.18 16.57 7.44
C ILE A 178 -1.23 16.79 8.96
N ALA A 179 -1.91 15.88 9.66
CA ALA A 179 -1.97 15.84 11.11
C ALA A 179 -1.24 14.59 11.65
N HIS A 180 -0.74 14.67 12.87
CA HIS A 180 0.08 13.61 13.48
C HIS A 180 0.00 13.66 15.01
N SER A 181 0.69 12.79 15.72
CA SER A 181 0.67 12.65 17.19
C SER A 181 1.03 13.94 17.97
N HIS A 182 1.70 14.90 17.34
CA HIS A 182 2.02 16.20 17.94
C HIS A 182 1.07 17.34 17.50
N THR A 183 0.02 17.02 16.76
CA THR A 183 -0.95 18.00 16.30
C THR A 183 -1.83 18.44 17.47
N ILE A 184 -1.87 19.75 17.73
CA ILE A 184 -2.73 20.35 18.73
C ILE A 184 -4.14 20.47 18.15
N ASN A 185 -5.17 20.20 18.96
CA ASN A 185 -6.58 20.32 18.57
C ASN A 185 -6.93 19.50 17.28
N LEU A 186 -6.53 18.22 17.26
CA LEU A 186 -6.76 17.33 16.12
C LEU A 186 -8.22 17.39 15.61
N ALA A 187 -9.20 17.41 16.51
CA ALA A 187 -10.61 17.47 16.19
C ALA A 187 -11.02 18.72 15.38
N GLU A 188 -10.41 19.86 15.64
CA GLU A 188 -10.68 21.09 14.87
C GLU A 188 -10.18 20.97 13.43
N ILE A 189 -9.05 20.28 13.24
CA ILE A 189 -8.45 20.08 11.92
C ILE A 189 -9.27 19.05 11.14
N THR A 190 -9.61 17.92 11.77
CA THR A 190 -10.33 16.84 11.09
C THR A 190 -11.77 17.24 10.73
N ARG A 191 -12.44 18.08 11.54
CA ARG A 191 -13.76 18.66 11.17
C ARG A 191 -13.74 19.52 9.92
N GLN A 192 -12.60 20.06 9.50
CA GLN A 192 -12.51 20.86 8.27
C GLN A 192 -12.38 19.98 7.01
N ALA A 193 -12.17 18.66 7.18
CA ALA A 193 -11.96 17.76 6.07
C ALA A 193 -13.24 17.51 5.26
N GLU A 194 -13.15 17.63 3.95
CA GLU A 194 -14.11 17.07 2.99
C GLU A 194 -13.69 15.65 2.60
N ILE A 195 -12.39 15.37 2.63
CA ILE A 195 -11.80 14.04 2.50
C ILE A 195 -10.86 13.81 3.69
N LEU A 196 -11.14 12.80 4.49
CA LEU A 196 -10.35 12.43 5.66
C LEU A 196 -9.71 11.06 5.41
N VAL A 197 -8.37 10.99 5.44
CA VAL A 197 -7.60 9.74 5.38
C VAL A 197 -6.96 9.51 6.73
N VAL A 198 -7.23 8.37 7.36
CA VAL A 198 -6.71 8.03 8.69
C VAL A 198 -5.79 6.83 8.60
N ALA A 199 -4.51 7.01 8.95
CA ALA A 199 -3.44 6.01 8.84
C ALA A 199 -2.48 6.11 10.02
N THR A 200 -2.96 5.83 11.23
CA THR A 200 -2.22 6.00 12.49
C THR A 200 -1.90 4.70 13.21
N GLY A 201 -2.68 3.65 12.94
CA GLY A 201 -2.60 2.38 13.67
C GLY A 201 -3.15 2.46 15.11
N HIS A 202 -3.96 3.49 15.41
CA HIS A 202 -4.61 3.67 16.72
C HIS A 202 -6.11 3.47 16.56
N ALA A 203 -6.60 2.34 17.07
CA ALA A 203 -8.01 1.96 16.96
C ALA A 203 -8.94 3.04 17.53
N HIS A 204 -10.00 3.36 16.76
CA HIS A 204 -11.05 4.30 17.14
C HIS A 204 -10.56 5.71 17.53
N LEU A 205 -9.42 6.15 16.97
CA LEU A 205 -8.88 7.50 17.23
C LEU A 205 -9.83 8.61 16.76
N ILE A 206 -10.48 8.40 15.61
CA ILE A 206 -11.41 9.39 15.04
C ILE A 206 -12.83 9.02 15.41
N THR A 207 -13.48 9.94 16.13
CA THR A 207 -14.85 9.80 16.63
C THR A 207 -15.81 10.74 15.88
N GLU A 208 -17.12 10.59 16.10
CA GLU A 208 -18.16 11.34 15.38
C GLU A 208 -18.09 12.87 15.57
N ASP A 209 -17.63 13.33 16.74
CA ASP A 209 -17.44 14.75 17.05
C ASP A 209 -16.23 15.36 16.35
N MET A 210 -15.37 14.53 15.77
CA MET A 210 -14.17 14.93 15.04
C MET A 210 -14.38 15.06 13.53
N VAL A 211 -15.59 14.83 13.03
CA VAL A 211 -15.91 14.90 11.60
C VAL A 211 -17.15 15.76 11.35
N SER A 212 -17.23 16.37 10.18
CA SER A 212 -18.40 17.11 9.71
C SER A 212 -19.32 16.20 8.87
N ASP A 213 -20.59 16.60 8.76
CA ASP A 213 -21.56 15.90 7.93
C ASP A 213 -21.14 15.93 6.45
N GLY A 214 -21.33 14.82 5.77
CA GLY A 214 -21.00 14.66 4.36
C GLY A 214 -19.53 14.37 4.07
N VAL A 215 -18.66 14.24 5.08
CA VAL A 215 -17.24 13.90 4.90
C VAL A 215 -17.06 12.56 4.18
N VAL A 216 -16.01 12.46 3.37
CA VAL A 216 -15.52 11.19 2.81
C VAL A 216 -14.39 10.69 3.69
N VAL A 217 -14.53 9.47 4.24
CA VAL A 217 -13.56 8.90 5.18
C VAL A 217 -12.91 7.64 4.60
N ILE A 218 -11.59 7.66 4.54
CA ILE A 218 -10.76 6.50 4.18
C ILE A 218 -9.99 6.05 5.43
N ASP A 219 -10.45 4.97 6.02
CA ASP A 219 -9.80 4.33 7.16
C ASP A 219 -8.77 3.30 6.67
N VAL A 220 -7.50 3.58 6.90
CA VAL A 220 -6.36 2.72 6.54
C VAL A 220 -5.93 1.84 7.70
N GLY A 221 -6.34 2.21 8.92
CA GLY A 221 -5.96 1.51 10.14
C GLY A 221 -6.41 0.05 10.12
N ILE A 222 -5.56 -0.82 10.62
CA ILE A 222 -5.88 -2.23 10.88
C ILE A 222 -5.27 -2.60 12.22
N SER A 223 -6.10 -2.67 13.23
CA SER A 223 -5.72 -3.08 14.57
C SER A 223 -6.57 -4.28 15.00
N ARG A 224 -6.05 -5.09 15.89
CA ARG A 224 -6.84 -6.17 16.50
C ARG A 224 -7.39 -5.69 17.84
N ASN A 225 -8.71 -5.69 17.95
CA ASN A 225 -9.36 -5.38 19.23
C ASN A 225 -8.96 -6.46 20.26
N PRO A 226 -8.33 -6.08 21.38
CA PRO A 226 -7.81 -7.06 22.35
C PRO A 226 -8.91 -7.86 23.07
N GLN A 227 -10.14 -7.33 23.14
CA GLN A 227 -11.25 -7.96 23.84
C GLN A 227 -12.02 -8.93 22.95
N THR A 228 -12.22 -8.57 21.67
CA THR A 228 -13.03 -9.35 20.74
C THR A 228 -12.22 -10.16 19.74
N GLY A 229 -10.92 -9.87 19.58
CA GLY A 229 -10.06 -10.44 18.55
C GLY A 229 -10.38 -9.98 17.12
N LYS A 230 -11.42 -9.18 16.92
CA LYS A 230 -11.83 -8.67 15.60
C LYS A 230 -10.90 -7.58 15.11
N LEU A 231 -10.78 -7.47 13.79
CA LEU A 231 -10.08 -6.34 13.17
C LEU A 231 -10.95 -5.09 13.25
N VAL A 232 -10.34 -3.98 13.62
CA VAL A 232 -10.94 -2.65 13.72
C VAL A 232 -10.03 -1.63 13.05
N GLY A 233 -10.60 -0.52 12.60
CA GLY A 233 -9.88 0.59 12.00
C GLY A 233 -9.48 1.65 13.02
N ASP A 234 -8.90 2.73 12.50
CA ASP A 234 -8.54 3.93 13.26
C ASP A 234 -9.77 4.84 13.50
N VAL A 235 -10.88 4.57 12.82
CA VAL A 235 -12.13 5.34 12.90
C VAL A 235 -13.17 4.54 13.67
N ASP A 236 -13.92 5.21 14.52
CA ASP A 236 -15.15 4.67 15.13
C ASP A 236 -16.23 4.57 14.05
N PHE A 237 -16.19 3.44 13.32
CA PHE A 237 -16.96 3.24 12.10
C PHE A 237 -18.46 3.44 12.30
N ASP A 238 -19.04 2.86 13.34
CA ASP A 238 -20.49 2.84 13.53
C ASP A 238 -21.05 4.26 13.75
N ASN A 239 -20.36 5.09 14.52
CA ASN A 239 -20.79 6.45 14.83
C ASN A 239 -20.43 7.41 13.69
N VAL A 240 -19.24 7.31 13.09
CA VAL A 240 -18.82 8.18 12.00
C VAL A 240 -19.59 7.89 10.71
N ALA A 241 -20.01 6.65 10.45
CA ALA A 241 -20.79 6.30 9.26
C ALA A 241 -22.12 7.04 9.15
N ALA A 242 -22.70 7.45 10.30
CA ALA A 242 -23.94 8.24 10.30
C ALA A 242 -23.75 9.66 9.70
N LYS A 243 -22.54 10.19 9.73
CA LYS A 243 -22.19 11.53 9.20
C LYS A 243 -21.51 11.47 7.83
N ALA A 244 -20.79 10.40 7.55
CA ALA A 244 -20.00 10.28 6.34
C ALA A 244 -20.87 10.05 5.10
N SER A 245 -20.57 10.73 3.99
CA SER A 245 -21.17 10.40 2.68
C SER A 245 -20.59 9.13 2.07
N VAL A 246 -19.31 8.84 2.36
CA VAL A 246 -18.59 7.64 1.98
C VAL A 246 -17.63 7.28 3.12
N ILE A 247 -17.60 6.02 3.51
CA ILE A 247 -16.63 5.52 4.50
C ILE A 247 -16.18 4.12 4.13
N THR A 248 -14.88 3.83 4.31
CA THR A 248 -14.34 2.50 4.09
C THR A 248 -14.48 1.63 5.34
N PRO A 249 -14.99 0.37 5.22
CA PRO A 249 -15.04 -0.54 6.35
C PRO A 249 -13.67 -1.15 6.67
N VAL A 250 -13.49 -1.57 7.91
CA VAL A 250 -12.36 -2.39 8.35
C VAL A 250 -12.89 -3.64 9.07
N PRO A 251 -12.63 -4.86 8.55
CA PRO A 251 -11.91 -5.18 7.30
C PRO A 251 -12.75 -4.98 6.03
N GLY A 252 -12.08 -5.02 4.88
CA GLY A 252 -12.76 -5.07 3.56
C GLY A 252 -12.67 -3.79 2.73
N GLY A 253 -12.17 -2.69 3.30
CA GLY A 253 -11.94 -1.42 2.62
C GLY A 253 -10.59 -1.35 1.91
N VAL A 254 -9.61 -0.67 2.51
CA VAL A 254 -8.29 -0.35 1.90
C VAL A 254 -7.44 -1.61 1.68
N GLY A 255 -7.42 -2.56 2.62
CA GLY A 255 -6.54 -3.73 2.55
C GLY A 255 -6.64 -4.52 1.24
N PRO A 256 -7.82 -4.92 0.76
CA PRO A 256 -7.98 -5.58 -0.53
C PRO A 256 -7.46 -4.76 -1.71
N MET A 257 -7.53 -3.44 -1.66
CA MET A 257 -7.04 -2.54 -2.71
C MET A 257 -5.51 -2.44 -2.71
N THR A 258 -4.88 -2.48 -1.54
CA THR A 258 -3.42 -2.59 -1.42
C THR A 258 -2.89 -3.83 -2.15
N ILE A 259 -3.54 -4.98 -1.97
CA ILE A 259 -3.16 -6.22 -2.67
C ILE A 259 -3.38 -6.10 -4.19
N CYS A 260 -4.45 -5.46 -4.64
CA CYS A 260 -4.66 -5.22 -6.07
C CYS A 260 -3.56 -4.33 -6.66
N SER A 261 -3.21 -3.23 -5.97
CA SER A 261 -2.13 -2.33 -6.39
C SER A 261 -0.79 -3.04 -6.45
N LEU A 262 -0.51 -3.97 -5.52
CA LEU A 262 0.68 -4.81 -5.55
C LEU A 262 0.74 -5.68 -6.80
N MET A 263 -0.36 -6.33 -7.18
CA MET A 263 -0.41 -7.12 -8.41
C MET A 263 -0.18 -6.25 -9.65
N GLU A 264 -0.80 -5.08 -9.72
CA GLU A 264 -0.57 -4.11 -10.80
C GLU A 264 0.88 -3.63 -10.85
N ASN A 265 1.48 -3.27 -9.71
CA ASN A 265 2.87 -2.85 -9.65
C ASN A 265 3.82 -3.98 -10.09
N THR A 266 3.51 -5.24 -9.76
CA THR A 266 4.30 -6.39 -10.22
C THR A 266 4.26 -6.53 -11.74
N VAL A 267 3.09 -6.35 -12.35
CA VAL A 267 2.94 -6.34 -13.82
C VAL A 267 3.67 -5.15 -14.44
N GLU A 268 3.57 -3.96 -13.85
CA GLU A 268 4.24 -2.75 -14.30
C GLU A 268 5.76 -2.89 -14.27
N CYS A 269 6.33 -3.40 -13.18
CA CYS A 269 7.76 -3.71 -13.05
C CYS A 269 8.21 -4.69 -14.14
N PHE A 270 7.44 -5.77 -14.35
CA PHE A 270 7.71 -6.75 -15.40
C PHE A 270 7.74 -6.09 -16.78
N ILE A 271 6.70 -5.35 -17.15
CA ILE A 271 6.60 -4.72 -18.47
C ILE A 271 7.75 -3.73 -18.71
N ASN A 272 8.06 -2.90 -17.73
CA ASN A 272 9.12 -1.90 -17.82
C ASN A 272 10.49 -2.57 -18.04
N ARG A 273 10.80 -3.61 -17.28
CA ARG A 273 12.05 -4.37 -17.42
C ARG A 273 12.16 -5.09 -18.76
N MET A 274 11.04 -5.68 -19.27
CA MET A 274 11.04 -6.36 -20.56
C MET A 274 11.19 -5.39 -21.73
N LYS A 275 10.69 -4.14 -21.62
CA LYS A 275 10.92 -3.09 -22.61
C LYS A 275 12.38 -2.64 -22.65
N PHE A 276 13.00 -2.47 -21.48
CA PHE A 276 14.42 -2.12 -21.38
C PHE A 276 15.31 -3.15 -22.08
N LYS A 277 15.08 -4.45 -21.85
CA LYS A 277 15.84 -5.53 -22.47
C LYS A 277 15.72 -5.63 -23.98
N LYS A 278 14.64 -5.12 -24.58
CA LYS A 278 14.47 -5.12 -26.06
C LYS A 278 15.19 -3.98 -26.76
N ASN A 279 15.62 -2.97 -26.02
CA ASN A 279 16.28 -1.78 -26.57
C ASN A 279 17.82 -1.87 -26.49
N TYR A 280 18.34 -2.97 -25.97
CA TYR A 280 19.76 -3.33 -25.91
C TYR A 280 19.96 -4.74 -26.43
#